data_0ec06f477a3f65e15dd8a01cba07d1b7
#
_entry.id   0ec06f477a3f65e15dd8a01cba07d1b7
#
_cell.length_a   1.000
_cell.length_b   1.000
_cell.length_c   1.000
_cell.angle_alpha   90.00
_cell.angle_beta   90.00
_cell.angle_gamma   90.00
#
_symmetry.space_group_name_H-M   'P 1'
#
loop_
_entity.id
_entity.type
_entity.pdbx_description
1 polymer ?
#
loop_
_entity_poly.entity_id
_entity_poly.type
_entity_poly.pdbx_seq_one_letter_code
_entity_poly.pdbx_strand_id
1 'polypeptide(L)'
;MRVNAYFIVAAKLFKEETMSRYAHLSGGFFAIVFAAAILIAPNSAHAASAAEIDLDVDSALLKLYEKTPAAKELSKVAKGILVFPSIIKGGFIVGGQYGEGALRMEGKTAGYYNTAAASYGLQAGAQSFGYALFFMTDKALDYLNKSEGWEIGVGPSVVVVDEGFARSLTTTTAKSDIYAFFFDQKGLMAGLGLQGSKITKIDKK
;
A
#
# COMPACT_ATOMS: atom_id res chain seq x y z
N MET A 1 -64.84 7.50 26.48
CA MET A 1 -63.85 7.67 25.40
C MET A 1 -62.74 8.62 25.87
N ARG A 2 -62.03 8.31 26.98
CA ARG A 2 -60.94 9.15 27.55
C ARG A 2 -59.71 8.37 28.03
N VAL A 3 -59.48 7.11 27.52
CA VAL A 3 -58.39 6.24 27.97
C VAL A 3 -57.15 6.34 27.06
N ASN A 4 -57.25 6.93 25.86
CA ASN A 4 -56.23 6.86 24.86
C ASN A 4 -55.14 7.96 24.94
N ALA A 5 -55.37 9.05 25.66
CA ALA A 5 -54.42 10.16 25.72
C ALA A 5 -53.22 9.87 26.67
N TYR A 6 -53.49 9.22 27.79
CA TYR A 6 -52.47 8.90 28.79
C TYR A 6 -51.48 7.84 28.32
N PHE A 7 -51.92 6.88 27.48
CA PHE A 7 -51.06 5.83 26.96
C PHE A 7 -50.07 6.36 25.91
N ILE A 8 -50.50 7.35 25.12
CA ILE A 8 -49.65 7.99 24.10
C ILE A 8 -48.59 8.87 24.73
N VAL A 9 -48.94 9.60 25.81
CA VAL A 9 -47.99 10.47 26.52
C VAL A 9 -46.96 9.62 27.28
N ALA A 10 -47.41 8.53 27.95
CA ALA A 10 -46.49 7.63 28.65
C ALA A 10 -45.51 6.92 27.69
N ALA A 11 -45.98 6.48 26.52
CA ALA A 11 -45.13 5.84 25.51
C ALA A 11 -44.10 6.81 24.89
N LYS A 12 -44.47 8.09 24.76
CA LYS A 12 -43.57 9.12 24.22
C LYS A 12 -42.48 9.49 25.21
N LEU A 13 -42.83 9.64 26.50
CA LEU A 13 -41.86 9.91 27.58
C LEU A 13 -40.90 8.74 27.80
N PHE A 14 -41.38 7.50 27.72
CA PHE A 14 -40.56 6.30 27.86
C PHE A 14 -39.56 6.16 26.66
N LYS A 15 -39.97 6.55 25.46
CA LYS A 15 -39.13 6.51 24.28
C LYS A 15 -38.03 7.60 24.30
N GLU A 16 -38.35 8.79 24.79
CA GLU A 16 -37.35 9.86 24.87
C GLU A 16 -36.31 9.61 25.97
N GLU A 17 -36.76 9.07 27.13
CA GLU A 17 -35.84 8.78 28.24
C GLU A 17 -34.90 7.60 27.94
N THR A 18 -35.37 6.55 27.28
CA THR A 18 -34.52 5.43 26.84
C THR A 18 -33.54 5.85 25.75
N MET A 19 -33.97 6.62 24.77
CA MET A 19 -33.07 7.11 23.71
C MET A 19 -31.95 8.03 24.23
N SER A 20 -32.27 8.90 25.21
CA SER A 20 -31.27 9.77 25.84
C SER A 20 -30.20 8.98 26.61
N ARG A 21 -30.59 7.95 27.35
CA ARG A 21 -29.64 7.10 28.09
C ARG A 21 -28.71 6.28 27.20
N TYR A 22 -29.22 5.77 26.08
CA TYR A 22 -28.38 5.05 25.10
C TYR A 22 -27.45 5.99 24.29
N ALA A 23 -27.87 7.22 24.03
CA ALA A 23 -27.02 8.21 23.35
C ALA A 23 -25.81 8.62 24.21
N HIS A 24 -25.99 8.75 25.51
CA HIS A 24 -24.88 9.07 26.43
C HIS A 24 -23.94 7.87 26.68
N LEU A 25 -24.47 6.63 26.72
CA LEU A 25 -23.65 5.42 26.86
C LEU A 25 -22.83 5.13 25.59
N SER A 26 -23.42 5.30 24.39
CA SER A 26 -22.73 5.08 23.13
C SER A 26 -21.64 6.14 22.87
N GLY A 27 -21.91 7.40 23.20
CA GLY A 27 -20.91 8.47 23.09
C GLY A 27 -19.72 8.26 24.02
N GLY A 28 -19.97 7.83 25.27
CA GLY A 28 -18.92 7.52 26.24
C GLY A 28 -18.06 6.32 25.83
N PHE A 29 -18.67 5.27 25.33
CA PHE A 29 -17.94 4.08 24.86
C PHE A 29 -17.06 4.38 23.63
N PHE A 30 -17.56 5.15 22.66
CA PHE A 30 -16.80 5.59 21.51
C PHE A 30 -15.63 6.51 21.90
N ALA A 31 -15.83 7.42 22.85
CA ALA A 31 -14.78 8.30 23.34
C ALA A 31 -13.68 7.53 24.09
N ILE A 32 -14.05 6.51 24.89
CA ILE A 32 -13.09 5.66 25.61
C ILE A 32 -12.29 4.79 24.63
N VAL A 33 -12.91 4.20 23.60
CA VAL A 33 -12.22 3.41 22.57
C VAL A 33 -11.30 4.29 21.75
N PHE A 34 -11.69 5.52 21.42
CA PHE A 34 -10.85 6.46 20.68
C PHE A 34 -9.69 6.98 21.55
N ALA A 35 -9.92 7.26 22.83
CA ALA A 35 -8.85 7.65 23.76
C ALA A 35 -7.88 6.50 24.05
N ALA A 36 -8.35 5.26 24.16
CA ALA A 36 -7.49 4.08 24.29
C ALA A 36 -6.64 3.83 23.05
N ALA A 37 -7.17 4.11 21.86
CA ALA A 37 -6.40 4.01 20.60
C ALA A 37 -5.26 5.04 20.53
N ILE A 38 -5.42 6.23 21.13
CA ILE A 38 -4.37 7.26 21.20
C ILE A 38 -3.28 6.87 22.21
N LEU A 39 -3.63 6.18 23.30
CA LEU A 39 -2.66 5.73 24.31
C LEU A 39 -1.81 4.53 23.87
N ILE A 40 -2.22 3.83 22.81
CA ILE A 40 -1.46 2.73 22.19
C ILE A 40 -0.58 3.27 21.04
N ALA A 41 -0.55 4.58 20.79
CA ALA A 41 0.35 5.16 19.80
C ALA A 41 1.81 4.91 20.23
N PRO A 42 2.50 3.92 19.68
CA PRO A 42 3.89 3.68 20.01
C PRO A 42 4.76 4.67 19.27
N ASN A 43 5.80 5.02 19.94
CA ASN A 43 7.11 5.37 19.40
C ASN A 43 7.10 6.00 18.00
N SER A 44 7.68 7.16 17.92
CA SER A 44 8.07 7.88 16.71
C SER A 44 8.21 6.93 15.52
N ALA A 45 7.31 7.00 14.56
CA ALA A 45 7.55 6.42 13.26
C ALA A 45 8.77 7.16 12.67
N HIS A 46 9.97 6.68 12.99
CA HIS A 46 11.16 7.12 12.30
C HIS A 46 11.00 6.69 10.86
N ALA A 47 10.94 7.65 9.95
CA ALA A 47 11.13 7.35 8.55
C ALA A 47 12.48 6.63 8.39
N ALA A 48 12.48 5.50 7.69
CA ALA A 48 13.70 4.70 7.52
C ALA A 48 14.84 5.57 6.95
N SER A 49 16.04 5.39 7.45
CA SER A 49 17.23 6.06 6.93
C SER A 49 17.56 5.53 5.53
N ALA A 50 18.37 6.28 4.77
CA ALA A 50 18.87 5.83 3.47
C ALA A 50 19.53 4.45 3.54
N ALA A 51 20.36 4.22 4.56
CA ALA A 51 21.09 2.97 4.76
C ALA A 51 20.15 1.79 5.07
N GLU A 52 19.10 2.01 5.87
CA GLU A 52 18.09 0.98 6.15
C GLU A 52 17.32 0.60 4.91
N ILE A 53 16.88 1.58 4.11
CA ILE A 53 16.18 1.31 2.83
C ILE A 53 17.10 0.53 1.89
N ASP A 54 18.36 0.88 1.80
CA ASP A 54 19.32 0.19 0.94
C ASP A 54 19.51 -1.27 1.32
N LEU A 55 19.67 -1.56 2.62
CA LEU A 55 19.81 -2.93 3.14
C LEU A 55 18.53 -3.76 2.87
N ASP A 56 17.36 -3.17 3.08
CA ASP A 56 16.08 -3.82 2.85
C ASP A 56 15.85 -4.11 1.36
N VAL A 57 16.20 -3.16 0.49
CA VAL A 57 16.12 -3.30 -0.98
C VAL A 57 17.04 -4.43 -1.45
N ASP A 58 18.29 -4.49 -0.99
CA ASP A 58 19.23 -5.53 -1.38
C ASP A 58 18.76 -6.91 -0.92
N SER A 59 18.28 -7.00 0.32
CA SER A 59 17.69 -8.24 0.86
C SER A 59 16.47 -8.70 0.06
N ALA A 60 15.59 -7.75 -0.30
CA ALA A 60 14.39 -8.04 -1.09
C ALA A 60 14.72 -8.53 -2.50
N LEU A 61 15.69 -7.89 -3.16
CA LEU A 61 16.15 -8.31 -4.50
C LEU A 61 16.77 -9.69 -4.49
N LEU A 62 17.62 -10.00 -3.50
CA LEU A 62 18.20 -11.34 -3.36
C LEU A 62 17.11 -12.40 -3.26
N LYS A 63 16.13 -12.22 -2.37
CA LYS A 63 15.00 -13.15 -2.20
C LYS A 63 14.14 -13.27 -3.46
N LEU A 64 13.89 -12.15 -4.16
CA LEU A 64 13.14 -12.15 -5.41
C LEU A 64 13.88 -12.98 -6.49
N TYR A 65 15.19 -12.80 -6.63
CA TYR A 65 16.01 -13.52 -7.63
C TYR A 65 16.13 -15.01 -7.32
N GLU A 66 16.16 -15.40 -6.05
CA GLU A 66 16.14 -16.80 -5.64
C GLU A 66 14.82 -17.49 -5.99
N LYS A 67 13.70 -16.81 -5.76
CA LYS A 67 12.35 -17.37 -5.97
C LYS A 67 11.88 -17.25 -7.42
N THR A 68 12.35 -16.24 -8.16
CA THR A 68 11.85 -15.90 -9.49
C THR A 68 13.01 -15.72 -10.48
N PRO A 69 13.45 -16.81 -11.14
CA PRO A 69 14.55 -16.74 -12.11
C PRO A 69 14.35 -15.70 -13.23
N ALA A 70 13.10 -15.50 -13.66
CA ALA A 70 12.77 -14.48 -14.67
C ALA A 70 13.13 -13.07 -14.20
N ALA A 71 12.90 -12.72 -12.94
CA ALA A 71 13.31 -11.44 -12.39
C ALA A 71 14.84 -11.27 -12.44
N LYS A 72 15.58 -12.33 -12.10
CA LYS A 72 17.05 -12.34 -12.20
C LYS A 72 17.54 -12.14 -13.63
N GLU A 73 16.90 -12.78 -14.61
CA GLU A 73 17.28 -12.60 -16.02
C GLU A 73 16.94 -11.18 -16.52
N LEU A 74 15.75 -10.65 -16.18
CA LEU A 74 15.37 -9.29 -16.56
C LEU A 74 16.24 -8.23 -15.90
N SER A 75 16.77 -8.47 -14.70
CA SER A 75 17.65 -7.51 -14.03
C SER A 75 18.93 -7.20 -14.80
N LYS A 76 19.37 -8.14 -15.65
CA LYS A 76 20.60 -7.96 -16.47
C LYS A 76 20.43 -6.96 -17.62
N VAL A 77 19.18 -6.72 -18.04
CA VAL A 77 18.85 -5.85 -19.19
C VAL A 77 17.98 -4.65 -18.81
N ALA A 78 17.47 -4.61 -17.56
CA ALA A 78 16.70 -3.49 -17.06
C ALA A 78 17.57 -2.23 -16.93
N LYS A 79 17.00 -1.07 -17.31
CA LYS A 79 17.63 0.24 -17.20
C LYS A 79 17.66 0.76 -15.76
N GLY A 80 16.70 0.31 -14.97
CA GLY A 80 16.59 0.59 -13.54
C GLY A 80 15.59 -0.35 -12.88
N ILE A 81 15.74 -0.56 -11.59
CA ILE A 81 14.82 -1.39 -10.79
C ILE A 81 14.43 -0.59 -9.56
N LEU A 82 13.15 -0.18 -9.49
CA LEU A 82 12.59 0.49 -8.33
C LEU A 82 11.97 -0.55 -7.41
N VAL A 83 12.49 -0.65 -6.19
CA VAL A 83 12.12 -1.69 -5.23
C VAL A 83 11.49 -1.05 -4.00
N PHE A 84 10.33 -1.54 -3.63
CA PHE A 84 9.66 -1.26 -2.36
C PHE A 84 9.67 -2.55 -1.53
N PRO A 85 10.60 -2.70 -0.59
CA PRO A 85 10.79 -3.96 0.17
C PRO A 85 9.57 -4.34 1.01
N SER A 86 8.91 -3.33 1.56
CA SER A 86 7.73 -3.50 2.41
C SER A 86 6.75 -2.37 2.20
N ILE A 87 5.53 -2.72 1.85
CA ILE A 87 4.39 -1.83 1.78
C ILE A 87 3.37 -2.31 2.79
N ILE A 88 2.91 -1.41 3.63
CA ILE A 88 1.84 -1.67 4.58
C ILE A 88 0.55 -1.15 3.96
N LYS A 89 -0.43 -2.03 3.86
CA LYS A 89 -1.80 -1.71 3.44
C LYS A 89 -2.75 -2.05 4.56
N GLY A 90 -3.62 -1.11 4.94
CA GLY A 90 -4.60 -1.32 6.00
C GLY A 90 -5.81 -0.44 5.82
N GLY A 91 -6.94 -0.84 6.41
CA GLY A 91 -8.15 -0.06 6.38
C GLY A 91 -9.39 -0.80 6.86
N PHE A 92 -10.42 0.00 7.10
CA PHE A 92 -11.78 -0.43 7.36
C PHE A 92 -12.72 0.58 6.68
N ILE A 93 -13.42 0.18 5.60
CA ILE A 93 -14.22 1.05 4.72
C ILE A 93 -13.35 2.06 3.92
N VAL A 94 -12.48 2.80 4.60
CA VAL A 94 -11.42 3.62 3.99
C VAL A 94 -10.10 2.97 4.33
N GLY A 95 -9.25 2.79 3.33
CA GLY A 95 -7.94 2.19 3.47
C GLY A 95 -6.85 3.03 2.82
N GLY A 96 -5.63 2.72 3.17
CA GLY A 96 -4.45 3.30 2.55
C GLY A 96 -3.31 2.30 2.49
N GLN A 97 -2.35 2.58 1.62
CA GLN A 97 -1.08 1.89 1.59
C GLN A 97 0.06 2.88 1.52
N TYR A 98 1.18 2.50 2.12
CA TYR A 98 2.40 3.28 2.11
C TYR A 98 3.61 2.37 2.20
N GLY A 99 4.68 2.74 1.48
CA GLY A 99 5.98 2.10 1.57
C GLY A 99 7.07 3.00 1.01
N GLU A 100 8.30 2.78 1.47
CA GLU A 100 9.49 3.46 0.98
C GLU A 100 10.40 2.47 0.27
N GLY A 101 11.20 2.96 -0.67
CA GLY A 101 12.07 2.12 -1.46
C GLY A 101 13.14 2.90 -2.21
N ALA A 102 13.96 2.20 -2.99
CA ALA A 102 15.04 2.80 -3.76
C ALA A 102 15.06 2.33 -5.21
N LEU A 103 15.48 3.24 -6.08
CA LEU A 103 15.80 2.95 -7.49
C LEU A 103 17.25 2.49 -7.57
N ARG A 104 17.44 1.28 -8.08
CA ARG A 104 18.76 0.71 -8.40
C ARG A 104 19.06 0.88 -9.88
N MET A 105 20.19 1.46 -10.19
CA MET A 105 20.74 1.57 -11.54
C MET A 105 22.20 1.10 -11.50
N GLU A 106 22.56 0.16 -12.36
CA GLU A 106 23.92 -0.42 -12.40
C GLU A 106 24.42 -0.88 -11.02
N GLY A 107 23.53 -1.43 -10.19
CA GLY A 107 23.84 -1.90 -8.84
C GLY A 107 24.00 -0.82 -7.77
N LYS A 108 23.78 0.47 -8.11
CA LYS A 108 23.89 1.60 -7.17
C LYS A 108 22.52 2.24 -6.95
N THR A 109 22.34 2.88 -5.80
CA THR A 109 21.15 3.68 -5.52
C THR A 109 21.20 4.99 -6.28
N ALA A 110 20.21 5.19 -7.17
CA ALA A 110 20.04 6.41 -7.95
C ALA A 110 19.03 7.40 -7.33
N GLY A 111 18.24 6.95 -6.36
CA GLY A 111 17.29 7.80 -5.64
C GLY A 111 16.35 6.99 -4.76
N TYR A 112 15.69 7.67 -3.85
CA TYR A 112 14.70 7.11 -2.94
C TYR A 112 13.31 7.57 -3.33
N TYR A 113 12.33 6.70 -3.12
CA TYR A 113 10.94 6.94 -3.50
C TYR A 113 10.01 6.41 -2.43
N ASN A 114 8.84 7.01 -2.32
CA ASN A 114 7.72 6.40 -1.63
C ASN A 114 6.63 5.98 -2.63
N THR A 115 5.78 5.06 -2.20
CA THR A 115 4.54 4.70 -2.87
C THR A 115 3.39 4.88 -1.89
N ALA A 116 2.33 5.54 -2.33
CA ALA A 116 1.14 5.76 -1.54
C ALA A 116 -0.11 5.59 -2.40
N ALA A 117 -1.15 4.98 -1.84
CA ALA A 117 -2.48 4.97 -2.43
C ALA A 117 -3.55 5.02 -1.34
N ALA A 118 -4.69 5.62 -1.68
CA ALA A 118 -5.91 5.55 -0.88
C ALA A 118 -6.89 4.59 -1.55
N SER A 119 -7.66 3.85 -0.76
CA SER A 119 -8.72 2.99 -1.24
C SER A 119 -9.99 3.22 -0.43
N TYR A 120 -11.15 3.06 -1.10
CA TYR A 120 -12.46 3.13 -0.49
C TYR A 120 -13.24 1.86 -0.86
N GLY A 121 -13.86 1.22 0.13
CA GLY A 121 -14.65 0.01 -0.08
C GLY A 121 -14.78 -0.82 1.19
N LEU A 122 -15.58 -1.88 1.12
CA LEU A 122 -15.74 -2.85 2.21
C LEU A 122 -14.47 -3.71 2.34
N GLN A 123 -13.42 -3.13 2.93
CA GLN A 123 -12.15 -3.81 3.20
C GLN A 123 -11.87 -3.69 4.69
N ALA A 124 -11.66 -4.81 5.36
CA ALA A 124 -11.21 -4.83 6.74
C ALA A 124 -9.97 -5.71 6.82
N GLY A 125 -8.88 -5.16 7.35
CA GLY A 125 -7.67 -5.92 7.55
C GLY A 125 -6.40 -5.13 7.37
N ALA A 126 -5.29 -5.83 7.56
CA ALA A 126 -3.94 -5.35 7.29
C ALA A 126 -3.19 -6.36 6.44
N GLN A 127 -2.37 -5.88 5.54
CA GLN A 127 -1.50 -6.67 4.68
C GLN A 127 -0.16 -5.98 4.54
N SER A 128 0.90 -6.77 4.45
CA SER A 128 2.20 -6.29 3.99
C SER A 128 2.66 -7.08 2.77
N PHE A 129 3.33 -6.41 1.85
CA PHE A 129 3.91 -7.00 0.65
C PHE A 129 5.03 -6.11 0.13
N GLY A 130 5.91 -6.68 -0.68
CA GLY A 130 6.87 -5.90 -1.47
C GLY A 130 6.56 -6.00 -2.95
N TYR A 131 7.07 -5.04 -3.72
CA TYR A 131 7.12 -5.17 -5.17
C TYR A 131 8.35 -4.49 -5.76
N ALA A 132 8.76 -4.95 -6.93
CA ALA A 132 9.83 -4.37 -7.72
C ALA A 132 9.35 -4.05 -9.14
N LEU A 133 9.64 -2.84 -9.62
CA LEU A 133 9.35 -2.37 -10.97
C LEU A 133 10.64 -2.38 -11.78
N PHE A 134 10.69 -3.23 -12.80
CA PHE A 134 11.80 -3.35 -13.72
C PHE A 134 11.54 -2.46 -14.94
N PHE A 135 12.26 -1.37 -15.07
CA PHE A 135 12.19 -0.45 -16.19
C PHE A 135 13.02 -0.98 -17.34
N MET A 136 12.35 -1.40 -18.41
CA MET A 136 13.01 -2.03 -19.56
C MET A 136 13.45 -1.02 -20.61
N THR A 137 12.87 0.18 -20.60
CA THR A 137 13.16 1.24 -21.59
C THR A 137 13.63 2.51 -20.91
N ASP A 138 14.53 3.25 -21.55
CA ASP A 138 14.98 4.56 -21.07
C ASP A 138 13.80 5.55 -20.98
N LYS A 139 12.84 5.46 -21.90
CA LYS A 139 11.63 6.29 -21.90
C LYS A 139 10.80 6.11 -20.61
N ALA A 140 10.64 4.86 -20.16
CA ALA A 140 9.89 4.59 -18.93
C ALA A 140 10.63 5.10 -17.69
N LEU A 141 11.96 4.94 -17.66
CA LEU A 141 12.80 5.45 -16.57
C LEU A 141 12.81 6.98 -16.55
N ASP A 142 12.92 7.62 -17.70
CA ASP A 142 12.83 9.07 -17.85
C ASP A 142 11.48 9.61 -17.39
N TYR A 143 10.39 8.87 -17.64
CA TYR A 143 9.06 9.25 -17.19
C TYR A 143 8.98 9.30 -15.65
N LEU A 144 9.56 8.30 -14.96
CA LEU A 144 9.67 8.30 -13.50
C LEU A 144 10.46 9.50 -13.00
N ASN A 145 11.59 9.82 -13.63
CA ASN A 145 12.49 10.89 -13.19
C ASN A 145 11.93 12.29 -13.42
N LYS A 146 11.13 12.48 -14.46
CA LYS A 146 10.56 13.80 -14.85
C LYS A 146 9.20 14.09 -14.20
N SER A 147 8.52 13.06 -13.71
CA SER A 147 7.22 13.23 -13.07
C SER A 147 7.37 13.77 -11.64
N GLU A 148 6.59 14.78 -11.28
CA GLU A 148 6.43 15.23 -9.89
C GLU A 148 5.56 14.27 -9.06
N GLY A 149 5.71 12.98 -9.29
CA GLY A 149 4.93 11.89 -8.76
C GLY A 149 4.18 11.15 -9.86
N TRP A 150 4.59 9.90 -10.08
CA TRP A 150 4.00 9.03 -11.08
C TRP A 150 2.84 8.22 -10.49
N GLU A 151 1.66 8.33 -11.09
CA GLU A 151 0.52 7.47 -10.80
C GLU A 151 0.56 6.24 -11.71
N ILE A 152 0.65 5.06 -11.11
CA ILE A 152 0.68 3.79 -11.85
C ILE A 152 -0.67 3.58 -12.55
N GLY A 153 -0.63 3.35 -13.86
CA GLY A 153 -1.80 3.31 -14.73
C GLY A 153 -1.90 4.50 -15.68
N VAL A 154 -1.05 5.52 -15.47
CA VAL A 154 -0.91 6.67 -16.36
C VAL A 154 0.51 6.66 -16.94
N GLY A 155 0.65 6.79 -18.26
CA GLY A 155 1.96 6.82 -18.94
C GLY A 155 2.46 5.43 -19.36
N PRO A 156 3.70 5.00 -18.98
CA PRO A 156 4.27 3.73 -19.42
C PRO A 156 3.43 2.51 -19.02
N SER A 157 3.44 1.49 -19.88
CA SER A 157 2.73 0.25 -19.60
C SER A 157 3.40 -0.53 -18.47
N VAL A 158 2.61 -1.01 -17.51
CA VAL A 158 3.08 -1.86 -16.42
C VAL A 158 2.39 -3.21 -16.51
N VAL A 159 3.18 -4.27 -16.62
CA VAL A 159 2.71 -5.65 -16.63
C VAL A 159 3.05 -6.31 -15.30
N VAL A 160 2.01 -6.79 -14.59
CA VAL A 160 2.19 -7.56 -13.37
C VAL A 160 2.57 -8.99 -13.75
N VAL A 161 3.67 -9.46 -13.18
CA VAL A 161 4.21 -10.80 -13.43
C VAL A 161 3.76 -11.72 -12.30
N ASP A 162 2.87 -12.66 -12.62
CA ASP A 162 2.53 -13.79 -11.77
C ASP A 162 3.45 -15.00 -12.03
N GLU A 163 3.31 -16.06 -11.24
CA GLU A 163 4.14 -17.26 -11.40
C GLU A 163 3.98 -17.94 -12.77
N GLY A 164 2.78 -17.91 -13.35
CA GLY A 164 2.48 -18.50 -14.66
C GLY A 164 3.18 -17.74 -15.76
N PHE A 165 3.03 -16.42 -15.77
CA PHE A 165 3.67 -15.53 -16.74
C PHE A 165 5.18 -15.51 -16.59
N ALA A 166 5.72 -15.56 -15.36
CA ALA A 166 7.15 -15.59 -15.09
C ALA A 166 7.87 -16.76 -15.78
N ARG A 167 7.21 -17.91 -15.94
CA ARG A 167 7.79 -19.09 -16.62
C ARG A 167 8.03 -18.88 -18.10
N SER A 168 7.25 -18.01 -18.75
CA SER A 168 7.38 -17.68 -20.19
C SER A 168 8.17 -16.40 -20.46
N LEU A 169 8.48 -15.63 -19.42
CA LEU A 169 9.12 -14.34 -19.51
C LEU A 169 10.63 -14.52 -19.62
N THR A 170 11.19 -14.03 -20.71
CA THR A 170 12.63 -14.02 -21.00
C THR A 170 13.05 -12.64 -21.47
N THR A 171 14.35 -12.39 -21.56
CA THR A 171 14.88 -11.13 -22.11
C THR A 171 14.46 -10.86 -23.56
N THR A 172 14.15 -11.90 -24.31
CA THR A 172 13.70 -11.80 -25.71
C THR A 172 12.19 -11.62 -25.84
N THR A 173 11.40 -12.11 -24.88
CA THR A 173 9.92 -11.97 -24.85
C THR A 173 9.45 -10.74 -24.10
N ALA A 174 10.32 -10.10 -23.33
CA ALA A 174 10.03 -8.88 -22.58
C ALA A 174 9.90 -7.66 -23.53
N LYS A 175 8.65 -7.29 -23.86
CA LYS A 175 8.34 -6.17 -24.78
C LYS A 175 7.62 -4.99 -24.12
N SER A 176 7.25 -5.12 -22.86
CA SER A 176 6.59 -4.04 -22.12
C SER A 176 7.59 -3.07 -21.53
N ASP A 177 7.14 -1.84 -21.26
CA ASP A 177 8.01 -0.79 -20.70
C ASP A 177 8.45 -1.12 -19.28
N ILE A 178 7.55 -1.70 -18.47
CA ILE A 178 7.78 -1.99 -17.06
C ILE A 178 7.18 -3.35 -16.70
N TYR A 179 7.93 -4.15 -15.94
CA TYR A 179 7.45 -5.39 -15.31
C TYR A 179 7.43 -5.24 -13.81
N ALA A 180 6.30 -5.61 -13.17
CA ALA A 180 6.10 -5.55 -11.73
C ALA A 180 6.08 -6.96 -11.14
N PHE A 181 6.98 -7.24 -10.23
CA PHE A 181 7.05 -8.49 -9.46
C PHE A 181 6.65 -8.23 -8.03
N PHE A 182 5.65 -8.96 -7.52
CA PHE A 182 5.25 -8.94 -6.12
C PHE A 182 5.96 -10.04 -5.33
N PHE A 183 6.28 -9.77 -4.07
CA PHE A 183 6.93 -10.72 -3.18
C PHE A 183 6.55 -10.48 -1.71
N ASP A 184 6.86 -11.47 -0.86
CA ASP A 184 6.73 -11.43 0.60
C ASP A 184 5.34 -10.99 1.12
N GLN A 185 4.28 -11.44 0.46
CA GLN A 185 2.90 -11.14 0.86
C GLN A 185 2.54 -11.80 2.19
N LYS A 186 2.02 -11.00 3.13
CA LYS A 186 1.52 -11.43 4.44
C LYS A 186 0.23 -10.69 4.78
N GLY A 187 -0.70 -11.37 5.47
CA GLY A 187 -1.96 -10.80 5.92
C GLY A 187 -3.20 -11.33 5.21
N LEU A 188 -4.36 -10.85 5.60
CA LEU A 188 -5.67 -11.40 5.24
C LEU A 188 -6.43 -10.60 4.16
N MET A 189 -5.83 -9.54 3.61
CA MET A 189 -6.51 -8.71 2.60
C MET A 189 -6.35 -9.32 1.20
N ALA A 190 -7.46 -9.51 0.49
CA ALA A 190 -7.45 -9.96 -0.89
C ALA A 190 -7.17 -8.80 -1.85
N GLY A 191 -6.39 -9.07 -2.90
CA GLY A 191 -6.18 -8.18 -4.04
C GLY A 191 -4.93 -7.28 -3.92
N LEU A 192 -4.01 -7.49 -4.87
CA LEU A 192 -2.87 -6.64 -5.11
C LEU A 192 -3.20 -5.74 -6.31
N GLY A 193 -3.39 -4.46 -6.05
CA GLY A 193 -3.57 -3.45 -7.08
C GLY A 193 -2.44 -2.43 -7.02
N LEU A 194 -1.75 -2.25 -8.13
CA LEU A 194 -0.80 -1.15 -8.31
C LEU A 194 -1.50 0.10 -8.83
N GLN A 195 -2.61 -0.05 -9.57
CA GLN A 195 -3.33 1.08 -10.17
C GLN A 195 -3.75 2.12 -9.12
N GLY A 196 -3.54 3.38 -9.44
CA GLY A 196 -3.83 4.50 -8.56
C GLY A 196 -2.79 4.71 -7.45
N SER A 197 -1.72 3.89 -7.40
CA SER A 197 -0.60 4.17 -6.51
C SER A 197 0.26 5.29 -7.07
N LYS A 198 0.48 6.32 -6.25
CA LYS A 198 1.38 7.43 -6.59
C LYS A 198 2.78 7.13 -6.06
N ILE A 199 3.75 7.17 -6.95
CA ILE A 199 5.18 7.03 -6.64
C ILE A 199 5.81 8.41 -6.68
N THR A 200 6.45 8.83 -5.59
CA THR A 200 7.04 10.16 -5.46
C THR A 200 8.49 10.04 -5.00
N LYS A 201 9.39 10.81 -5.60
CA LYS A 201 10.79 10.91 -5.17
C LYS A 201 10.85 11.59 -3.80
N ILE A 202 11.70 11.06 -2.93
CA ILE A 202 11.93 11.57 -1.58
C ILE A 202 13.43 11.78 -1.32
N ASP A 203 13.75 12.75 -0.46
CA ASP A 203 15.11 12.97 -0.02
C ASP A 203 15.36 12.15 1.25
N LYS A 204 16.44 11.38 1.25
CA LYS A 204 16.92 10.60 2.40
C LYS A 204 18.35 10.98 2.73
N LYS A 205 18.61 11.12 4.01
CA LYS A 205 19.94 11.40 4.55
C LYS A 205 20.53 10.16 5.21
#